data_7c889a9c4f4e937cb26d147418b7f2b7
#
_entry.id   7c889a9c4f4e937cb26d147418b7f2b7
#
_cell.length_a   1.000
_cell.length_b   1.000
_cell.length_c   1.000
_cell.angle_alpha   90.00
_cell.angle_beta   90.00
_cell.angle_gamma   90.00
#
_symmetry.space_group_name_H-M   'P 1'
#
loop_
_entity.id
_entity.type
_entity.pdbx_description
1 polymer ?
#
loop_
_entity_poly.entity_id
_entity_poly.type
_entity_poly.pdbx_seq_one_letter_code
_entity_poly.pdbx_strand_id
1 'polypeptide(L)'
;MLRSIIDKNIQQPHTVRNHMRYFTSDTHFGHPLVTALRGFLNNGRLRAEYRDVWQAQGRAAAHTWIKQYVRDNQTSFKAICDITRHENTIIGNINETVGRDDELWILGDLSYRCTVEHTLDCLRRINCRHLHLIIGNHDRNFRLRSNDALYENVFETIDDYREIDMELPVLDGSGKPTAATARQTIGMSHFSRLSALAEEHGNWPENWNKFADVAPTTEGWLLYGHTHQGIPDGTDPLSVNVGLDAWDFEPVSEQQLLAWFTSRCADQSK
;
A
#
# COMPACT_ATOMS: atom_id res chain seq x y z
N MET A 1 56.44 -36.37 15.06
CA MET A 1 55.22 -35.96 15.74
C MET A 1 54.38 -35.20 14.72
N LEU A 2 53.49 -35.89 14.10
CA LEU A 2 52.55 -35.33 13.09
C LEU A 2 51.27 -34.91 13.81
N ARG A 3 50.95 -33.61 13.77
CA ARG A 3 49.60 -33.11 14.14
C ARG A 3 48.84 -32.84 12.85
N SER A 4 47.82 -33.65 12.61
CA SER A 4 46.86 -33.51 11.54
C SER A 4 45.95 -32.32 11.82
N ILE A 5 45.92 -31.36 10.92
CA ILE A 5 44.92 -30.30 10.87
C ILE A 5 43.73 -30.87 10.13
N ILE A 6 42.63 -31.11 10.87
CA ILE A 6 41.34 -31.42 10.29
C ILE A 6 40.61 -30.09 10.17
N ASP A 7 40.62 -29.53 8.95
CA ASP A 7 39.71 -28.46 8.57
C ASP A 7 38.31 -28.98 8.50
N LYS A 8 37.50 -28.67 9.53
CA LYS A 8 36.06 -28.85 9.46
C LYS A 8 35.45 -27.63 8.80
N ASN A 9 35.35 -27.65 7.48
CA ASN A 9 34.39 -26.83 6.75
C ASN A 9 32.98 -27.30 7.13
N ILE A 10 32.44 -26.75 8.22
CA ILE A 10 31.02 -26.84 8.51
C ILE A 10 30.37 -25.78 7.61
N GLN A 11 29.99 -26.19 6.41
CA GLN A 11 28.99 -25.46 5.64
C GLN A 11 27.72 -25.44 6.49
N GLN A 12 27.39 -24.25 7.01
CA GLN A 12 26.06 -24.02 7.57
C GLN A 12 25.03 -24.32 6.46
N PRO A 13 23.96 -25.09 6.75
CA PRO A 13 22.94 -25.32 5.77
C PRO A 13 22.39 -23.96 5.36
N HIS A 14 22.44 -23.66 4.06
CA HIS A 14 21.66 -22.58 3.46
C HIS A 14 20.21 -22.87 3.80
N THR A 15 19.68 -22.27 4.85
CA THR A 15 18.24 -22.15 5.03
C THR A 15 17.74 -21.45 3.78
N VAL A 16 17.02 -22.19 2.94
CA VAL A 16 16.25 -21.62 1.85
C VAL A 16 15.30 -20.63 2.52
N ARG A 17 15.63 -19.35 2.47
CA ARG A 17 14.74 -18.30 2.91
C ARG A 17 13.58 -18.35 1.92
N ASN A 18 12.42 -18.79 2.38
CA ASN A 18 11.22 -18.64 1.57
C ASN A 18 11.07 -17.17 1.27
N HIS A 19 11.04 -16.82 -0.02
CA HIS A 19 10.74 -15.47 -0.46
C HIS A 19 9.39 -15.06 0.12
N MET A 20 9.37 -13.94 0.84
CA MET A 20 8.14 -13.40 1.43
C MET A 20 7.51 -12.43 0.44
N ARG A 21 6.19 -12.42 0.41
CA ARG A 21 5.43 -11.42 -0.35
C ARG A 21 4.93 -10.33 0.58
N TYR A 22 5.10 -9.10 0.13
CA TYR A 22 4.67 -7.89 0.81
C TYR A 22 3.80 -7.06 -0.11
N PHE A 23 2.87 -6.33 0.48
CA PHE A 23 1.89 -5.53 -0.25
C PHE A 23 1.85 -4.13 0.34
N THR A 24 1.67 -3.15 -0.51
CA THR A 24 1.45 -1.74 -0.13
C THR A 24 0.68 -1.04 -1.24
N SER A 25 0.24 0.19 -0.99
CA SER A 25 -0.41 1.04 -1.98
C SER A 25 -0.25 2.50 -1.62
N ASP A 26 -0.54 3.38 -2.59
CA ASP A 26 -0.69 4.83 -2.35
C ASP A 26 0.60 5.48 -1.82
N THR A 27 1.75 5.18 -2.42
CA THR A 27 3.02 5.80 -2.04
C THR A 27 3.03 7.30 -2.31
N HIS A 28 2.35 7.75 -3.36
CA HIS A 28 2.17 9.17 -3.70
C HIS A 28 3.46 10.00 -3.65
N PHE A 29 4.55 9.47 -4.19
CA PHE A 29 5.80 10.21 -4.31
C PHE A 29 5.57 11.56 -5.01
N GLY A 30 6.16 12.62 -4.48
CA GLY A 30 6.02 13.97 -5.01
C GLY A 30 4.65 14.65 -4.82
N HIS A 31 3.69 14.05 -4.10
CA HIS A 31 2.31 14.55 -3.97
C HIS A 31 2.11 15.52 -2.79
N PRO A 32 2.07 16.86 -3.00
CA PRO A 32 2.08 17.82 -1.89
C PRO A 32 0.88 17.70 -0.95
N LEU A 33 -0.33 17.46 -1.50
CA LEU A 33 -1.54 17.35 -0.69
C LEU A 33 -1.48 16.12 0.22
N VAL A 34 -1.20 14.93 -0.33
CA VAL A 34 -1.13 13.70 0.47
C VAL A 34 -0.03 13.79 1.51
N THR A 35 1.15 14.29 1.13
CA THR A 35 2.26 14.56 2.07
C THR A 35 1.82 15.41 3.25
N ALA A 36 1.10 16.51 3.01
CA ALA A 36 0.61 17.38 4.09
C ALA A 36 -0.49 16.71 4.93
N LEU A 37 -1.43 15.98 4.30
CA LEU A 37 -2.48 15.22 5.00
C LEU A 37 -1.93 14.10 5.89
N ARG A 38 -0.76 13.58 5.56
CA ARG A 38 -0.02 12.60 6.38
C ARG A 38 0.82 13.25 7.49
N GLY A 39 0.74 14.59 7.64
CA GLY A 39 1.45 15.33 8.68
C GLY A 39 2.94 15.59 8.40
N PHE A 40 3.41 15.30 7.19
CA PHE A 40 4.77 15.65 6.77
C PHE A 40 4.83 17.14 6.38
N LEU A 41 4.97 18.00 7.40
CA LEU A 41 5.00 19.45 7.26
C LEU A 41 6.43 19.97 7.52
N ASN A 42 6.87 20.97 6.74
CA ASN A 42 8.23 21.50 6.80
C ASN A 42 8.48 22.43 8.00
N ASN A 43 7.41 22.97 8.61
CA ASN A 43 7.49 23.83 9.77
C ASN A 43 7.18 23.05 11.06
N GLY A 44 8.08 23.12 12.05
CA GLY A 44 7.95 22.38 13.31
C GLY A 44 6.74 22.75 14.14
N ARG A 45 6.37 24.05 14.19
CA ARG A 45 5.20 24.54 14.90
C ARG A 45 3.92 24.05 14.21
N LEU A 46 3.81 24.21 12.90
CA LEU A 46 2.65 23.77 12.13
C LEU A 46 2.44 22.24 12.27
N ARG A 47 3.53 21.48 12.29
CA ARG A 47 3.50 20.04 12.50
C ARG A 47 3.01 19.66 13.91
N ALA A 48 3.39 20.41 14.95
CA ALA A 48 2.91 20.19 16.30
C ALA A 48 1.40 20.50 16.39
N GLU A 49 0.96 21.63 15.89
CA GLU A 49 -0.46 22.03 15.85
C GLU A 49 -1.32 20.99 15.09
N TYR A 50 -0.85 20.51 13.93
CA TYR A 50 -1.53 19.44 13.17
C TYR A 50 -1.67 18.15 13.97
N ARG A 51 -0.60 17.71 14.63
CA ARG A 51 -0.61 16.51 15.49
C ARG A 51 -1.56 16.68 16.67
N ASP A 52 -1.59 17.84 17.31
CA ASP A 52 -2.47 18.12 18.45
C ASP A 52 -3.96 18.03 18.02
N VAL A 53 -4.32 18.56 16.85
CA VAL A 53 -5.66 18.41 16.27
C VAL A 53 -5.96 16.93 15.99
N TRP A 54 -5.01 16.19 15.40
CA TRP A 54 -5.17 14.76 15.13
C TRP A 54 -5.43 13.96 16.41
N GLN A 55 -4.62 14.18 17.44
CA GLN A 55 -4.76 13.48 18.74
C GLN A 55 -6.06 13.83 19.47
N ALA A 56 -6.50 15.09 19.41
CA ALA A 56 -7.69 15.55 20.13
C ALA A 56 -9.00 15.22 19.40
N GLN A 57 -9.03 15.26 18.05
CA GLN A 57 -10.25 15.24 17.25
C GLN A 57 -10.23 14.21 16.11
N GLY A 58 -9.13 13.50 15.94
CA GLY A 58 -8.98 12.45 14.93
C GLY A 58 -8.53 12.96 13.56
N ARG A 59 -8.27 12.00 12.68
CA ARG A 59 -7.68 12.20 11.36
C ARG A 59 -8.50 13.15 10.47
N ALA A 60 -9.81 12.95 10.39
CA ALA A 60 -10.68 13.76 9.52
C ALA A 60 -10.67 15.25 9.91
N ALA A 61 -10.66 15.54 11.22
CA ALA A 61 -10.55 16.90 11.72
C ALA A 61 -9.19 17.53 11.37
N ALA A 62 -8.09 16.79 11.53
CA ALA A 62 -6.75 17.25 11.15
C ALA A 62 -6.65 17.54 9.64
N HIS A 63 -7.22 16.68 8.79
CA HIS A 63 -7.31 16.91 7.35
C HIS A 63 -8.10 18.18 7.00
N THR A 64 -9.21 18.39 7.67
CA THR A 64 -10.03 19.62 7.50
C THR A 64 -9.25 20.85 7.94
N TRP A 65 -8.59 20.76 9.09
CA TRP A 65 -7.80 21.83 9.68
C TRP A 65 -6.65 22.28 8.76
N ILE A 66 -5.84 21.34 8.23
CA ILE A 66 -4.72 21.73 7.36
C ILE A 66 -5.17 22.29 6.00
N LYS A 67 -6.31 21.79 5.47
CA LYS A 67 -6.93 22.39 4.28
C LYS A 67 -7.41 23.81 4.54
N GLN A 68 -7.96 24.07 5.73
CA GLN A 68 -8.38 25.41 6.14
C GLN A 68 -7.16 26.32 6.35
N TYR A 69 -6.12 25.84 7.03
CA TYR A 69 -4.87 26.57 7.21
C TYR A 69 -4.30 27.08 5.88
N VAL A 70 -4.26 26.24 4.85
CA VAL A 70 -3.78 26.62 3.51
C VAL A 70 -4.61 27.76 2.91
N ARG A 71 -5.95 27.71 3.07
CA ARG A 71 -6.85 28.77 2.59
C ARG A 71 -6.65 30.09 3.34
N ASP A 72 -6.66 30.05 4.66
CA ASP A 72 -6.60 31.24 5.53
C ASP A 72 -5.27 31.96 5.41
N ASN A 73 -4.18 31.25 5.19
CA ASN A 73 -2.85 31.83 5.04
C ASN A 73 -2.47 32.09 3.57
N GLN A 74 -3.39 31.91 2.62
CA GLN A 74 -3.17 32.13 1.18
C GLN A 74 -1.88 31.44 0.67
N THR A 75 -1.62 30.23 1.16
CA THR A 75 -0.43 29.42 0.85
C THR A 75 -0.81 28.20 0.01
N SER A 76 0.12 27.27 -0.19
CA SER A 76 -0.14 26.04 -0.93
C SER A 76 0.40 24.82 -0.17
N PHE A 77 -0.15 23.64 -0.43
CA PHE A 77 0.39 22.40 0.13
C PHE A 77 1.86 22.21 -0.23
N LYS A 78 2.28 22.58 -1.45
CA LYS A 78 3.68 22.53 -1.88
C LYS A 78 4.60 23.41 -1.02
N ALA A 79 4.12 24.54 -0.53
CA ALA A 79 4.92 25.46 0.29
C ALA A 79 5.07 24.98 1.74
N ILE A 80 4.14 24.17 2.24
CA ILE A 80 4.11 23.75 3.65
C ILE A 80 4.49 22.31 3.90
N CYS A 81 4.49 21.46 2.87
CA CYS A 81 4.82 20.02 3.00
C CYS A 81 6.33 19.75 2.95
N ASP A 82 6.74 18.63 3.53
CA ASP A 82 8.08 18.08 3.50
C ASP A 82 8.08 16.78 2.69
N ILE A 83 8.11 16.93 1.35
CA ILE A 83 8.09 15.80 0.41
C ILE A 83 9.28 14.88 0.66
N THR A 84 10.48 15.44 0.84
CA THR A 84 11.70 14.64 1.04
C THR A 84 11.59 13.75 2.28
N ARG A 85 11.08 14.28 3.38
CA ARG A 85 10.88 13.50 4.60
C ARG A 85 9.80 12.41 4.41
N HIS A 86 8.70 12.72 3.72
CA HIS A 86 7.65 11.77 3.40
C HIS A 86 8.22 10.58 2.60
N GLU A 87 8.92 10.85 1.52
CA GLU A 87 9.53 9.83 0.65
C GLU A 87 10.59 9.01 1.39
N ASN A 88 11.47 9.69 2.15
CA ASN A 88 12.49 9.00 2.95
C ASN A 88 11.87 8.07 4.00
N THR A 89 10.75 8.46 4.61
CA THR A 89 10.04 7.61 5.57
C THR A 89 9.48 6.37 4.88
N ILE A 90 8.77 6.54 3.76
CA ILE A 90 8.18 5.41 3.02
C ILE A 90 9.27 4.44 2.54
N ILE A 91 10.30 4.97 1.87
CA ILE A 91 11.38 4.14 1.33
C ILE A 91 12.17 3.46 2.46
N GLY A 92 12.40 4.17 3.57
CA GLY A 92 13.06 3.63 4.76
C GLY A 92 12.28 2.44 5.31
N ASN A 93 10.98 2.61 5.57
CA ASN A 93 10.11 1.55 6.09
C ASN A 93 10.03 0.34 5.13
N ILE A 94 9.94 0.58 3.82
CA ILE A 94 10.00 -0.49 2.82
C ILE A 94 11.31 -1.26 2.95
N ASN A 95 12.44 -0.58 3.01
CA ASN A 95 13.77 -1.19 3.05
C ASN A 95 14.08 -1.89 4.39
N GLU A 96 13.44 -1.48 5.47
CA GLU A 96 13.54 -2.14 6.78
C GLU A 96 12.69 -3.40 6.84
N THR A 97 11.53 -3.39 6.16
CA THR A 97 10.54 -4.47 6.22
C THR A 97 10.76 -5.54 5.15
N VAL A 98 11.05 -5.12 3.92
CA VAL A 98 11.12 -5.99 2.73
C VAL A 98 12.59 -6.34 2.43
N GLY A 99 12.90 -7.63 2.41
CA GLY A 99 14.22 -8.12 2.04
C GLY A 99 14.52 -7.95 0.55
N ARG A 100 15.80 -8.02 0.20
CA ARG A 100 16.26 -7.82 -1.18
C ARG A 100 15.68 -8.80 -2.19
N ASP A 101 15.51 -10.02 -1.78
CA ASP A 101 15.06 -11.12 -2.63
C ASP A 101 13.59 -11.52 -2.32
N ASP A 102 12.88 -10.70 -1.53
CA ASP A 102 11.43 -10.80 -1.33
C ASP A 102 10.67 -10.18 -2.51
N GLU A 103 9.35 -10.36 -2.58
CA GLU A 103 8.48 -9.71 -3.56
C GLU A 103 7.73 -8.53 -2.92
N LEU A 104 7.71 -7.38 -3.60
CA LEU A 104 6.91 -6.23 -3.19
C LEU A 104 5.89 -5.87 -4.28
N TRP A 105 4.62 -5.97 -3.91
CA TRP A 105 3.48 -5.56 -4.72
C TRP A 105 3.01 -4.16 -4.30
N ILE A 106 3.05 -3.21 -5.23
CA ILE A 106 2.54 -1.85 -5.03
C ILE A 106 1.22 -1.73 -5.78
N LEU A 107 0.12 -1.57 -5.04
CA LEU A 107 -1.23 -1.56 -5.59
C LEU A 107 -1.67 -0.13 -5.99
N GLY A 108 -0.83 0.53 -6.77
CA GLY A 108 -1.13 1.78 -7.45
C GLY A 108 -0.85 3.06 -6.69
N ASP A 109 -1.09 4.14 -7.41
CA ASP A 109 -0.85 5.52 -6.98
C ASP A 109 0.58 5.77 -6.50
N LEU A 110 1.55 5.39 -7.37
CA LEU A 110 2.98 5.56 -7.12
C LEU A 110 3.35 7.00 -6.87
N SER A 111 2.84 7.92 -7.69
CA SER A 111 3.24 9.32 -7.66
C SER A 111 2.19 10.25 -8.24
N TYR A 112 2.28 11.54 -7.89
CA TYR A 112 1.40 12.55 -8.45
C TYR A 112 2.05 13.93 -8.48
N ARG A 113 1.90 14.65 -9.61
CA ARG A 113 2.42 16.02 -9.81
C ARG A 113 3.94 16.15 -9.69
N CYS A 114 4.67 15.07 -9.92
CA CYS A 114 6.12 15.06 -10.10
C CYS A 114 6.52 14.54 -11.48
N THR A 115 7.79 14.58 -11.80
CA THR A 115 8.32 14.03 -13.04
C THR A 115 8.46 12.53 -12.98
N VAL A 116 8.45 11.85 -14.12
CA VAL A 116 8.75 10.41 -14.22
C VAL A 116 10.13 10.10 -13.61
N GLU A 117 11.12 10.94 -13.88
CA GLU A 117 12.47 10.77 -13.34
C GLU A 117 12.49 10.79 -11.81
N HIS A 118 11.73 11.70 -11.18
CA HIS A 118 11.60 11.75 -9.73
C HIS A 118 10.99 10.45 -9.16
N THR A 119 9.96 9.92 -9.82
CA THR A 119 9.34 8.63 -9.43
C THR A 119 10.34 7.49 -9.54
N LEU A 120 11.07 7.42 -10.66
CA LEU A 120 12.10 6.40 -10.87
C LEU A 120 13.24 6.51 -9.85
N ASP A 121 13.64 7.72 -9.47
CA ASP A 121 14.65 7.93 -8.43
C ASP A 121 14.19 7.43 -7.06
N CYS A 122 12.92 7.62 -6.72
CA CYS A 122 12.34 7.03 -5.51
C CYS A 122 12.36 5.50 -5.57
N LEU A 123 11.91 4.90 -6.68
CA LEU A 123 11.88 3.45 -6.87
C LEU A 123 13.27 2.82 -6.83
N ARG A 124 14.28 3.43 -7.44
CA ARG A 124 15.69 2.96 -7.43
C ARG A 124 16.30 2.91 -6.02
N ARG A 125 15.74 3.62 -5.07
CA ARG A 125 16.16 3.61 -3.65
C ARG A 125 15.55 2.48 -2.84
N ILE A 126 14.56 1.76 -3.40
CA ILE A 126 14.00 0.55 -2.81
C ILE A 126 14.97 -0.61 -3.07
N ASN A 127 15.36 -1.32 -2.00
CA ASN A 127 16.35 -2.39 -2.07
C ASN A 127 15.79 -3.71 -2.62
N CYS A 128 14.48 -3.92 -2.57
CA CYS A 128 13.80 -5.08 -3.12
C CYS A 128 14.01 -5.16 -4.63
N ARG A 129 14.30 -6.36 -5.16
CA ARG A 129 14.56 -6.57 -6.60
C ARG A 129 13.30 -6.96 -7.37
N HIS A 130 12.35 -7.59 -6.69
CA HIS A 130 11.13 -8.13 -7.29
C HIS A 130 9.98 -7.18 -7.01
N LEU A 131 9.89 -6.14 -7.82
CA LEU A 131 8.84 -5.13 -7.72
C LEU A 131 7.74 -5.43 -8.73
N HIS A 132 6.49 -5.33 -8.28
CA HIS A 132 5.29 -5.51 -9.09
C HIS A 132 4.36 -4.32 -8.90
N LEU A 133 3.66 -3.91 -9.95
CA LEU A 133 2.74 -2.78 -9.92
C LEU A 133 1.35 -3.20 -10.37
N ILE A 134 0.35 -2.84 -9.58
CA ILE A 134 -1.04 -2.71 -10.02
C ILE A 134 -1.29 -1.22 -10.28
N ILE A 135 -1.85 -0.87 -11.43
CA ILE A 135 -2.00 0.53 -11.87
C ILE A 135 -3.12 1.23 -11.08
N GLY A 136 -2.82 2.39 -10.49
CA GLY A 136 -3.76 3.28 -9.82
C GLY A 136 -4.32 4.39 -10.72
N ASN A 137 -5.24 5.20 -10.17
CA ASN A 137 -5.85 6.29 -10.93
C ASN A 137 -4.90 7.48 -11.18
N HIS A 138 -3.88 7.64 -10.36
CA HIS A 138 -2.84 8.65 -10.56
C HIS A 138 -1.70 8.18 -11.47
N ASP A 139 -1.60 6.89 -11.76
CA ASP A 139 -0.56 6.30 -12.61
C ASP A 139 -0.90 6.44 -14.11
N ARG A 140 -1.29 7.64 -14.53
CA ARG A 140 -1.76 7.92 -15.91
C ARG A 140 -0.71 7.62 -16.98
N ASN A 141 0.56 7.76 -16.62
CA ASN A 141 1.67 7.53 -17.56
C ASN A 141 1.70 6.09 -18.05
N PHE A 142 1.31 5.13 -17.22
CA PHE A 142 1.17 3.71 -17.58
C PHE A 142 -0.03 3.49 -18.49
N ARG A 143 -1.18 4.10 -18.17
CA ARG A 143 -2.41 3.97 -18.96
C ARG A 143 -2.28 4.53 -20.37
N LEU A 144 -1.45 5.54 -20.56
CA LEU A 144 -1.16 6.14 -21.86
C LEU A 144 -0.04 5.42 -22.62
N ARG A 145 0.58 4.40 -22.02
CA ARG A 145 1.72 3.62 -22.54
C ARG A 145 2.89 4.49 -23.06
N SER A 146 2.94 5.75 -22.68
CA SER A 146 3.95 6.69 -23.17
C SER A 146 5.33 6.51 -22.52
N ASN A 147 5.41 5.78 -21.41
CA ASN A 147 6.64 5.59 -20.63
C ASN A 147 6.87 4.14 -20.19
N ASP A 148 6.15 3.17 -20.77
CA ASP A 148 6.19 1.76 -20.37
C ASP A 148 7.64 1.25 -20.30
N ALA A 149 8.46 1.51 -21.33
CA ALA A 149 9.85 1.07 -21.39
C ALA A 149 10.75 1.56 -20.25
N LEU A 150 10.43 2.68 -19.62
CA LEU A 150 11.20 3.19 -18.46
C LEU A 150 10.89 2.42 -17.19
N TYR A 151 9.65 2.01 -17.02
CA TYR A 151 9.17 1.31 -15.83
C TYR A 151 9.32 -0.21 -15.96
N GLU A 152 9.28 -0.79 -17.16
CA GLU A 152 9.56 -2.21 -17.42
C GLU A 152 10.96 -2.66 -16.94
N ASN A 153 11.91 -1.72 -16.81
CA ASN A 153 13.21 -2.00 -16.22
C ASN A 153 13.21 -1.96 -14.69
N VAL A 154 12.10 -1.56 -14.06
CA VAL A 154 11.98 -1.44 -12.59
C VAL A 154 11.01 -2.49 -12.05
N PHE A 155 9.90 -2.71 -12.72
CA PHE A 155 8.88 -3.67 -12.33
C PHE A 155 8.95 -4.94 -13.16
N GLU A 156 8.83 -6.09 -12.51
CA GLU A 156 8.72 -7.38 -13.20
C GLU A 156 7.36 -7.55 -13.87
N THR A 157 6.29 -6.98 -13.26
CA THR A 157 4.95 -6.95 -13.86
C THR A 157 4.27 -5.61 -13.62
N ILE A 158 3.43 -5.20 -14.59
CA ILE A 158 2.59 -4.01 -14.51
C ILE A 158 1.21 -4.42 -15.04
N ASP A 159 0.22 -4.44 -14.16
CA ASP A 159 -1.13 -4.94 -14.44
C ASP A 159 -2.20 -3.96 -13.93
N ASP A 160 -3.39 -3.95 -14.54
CA ASP A 160 -4.56 -3.24 -13.98
C ASP A 160 -5.23 -4.06 -12.86
N TYR A 161 -5.17 -5.38 -12.96
CA TYR A 161 -5.67 -6.36 -12.00
C TYR A 161 -4.85 -7.63 -12.11
N ARG A 162 -4.61 -8.29 -10.98
CA ARG A 162 -3.92 -9.57 -10.96
C ARG A 162 -4.43 -10.47 -9.85
N GLU A 163 -4.35 -11.75 -10.09
CA GLU A 163 -4.63 -12.78 -9.09
C GLU A 163 -3.37 -13.52 -8.72
N ILE A 164 -3.23 -13.86 -7.44
CA ILE A 164 -2.17 -14.70 -6.90
C ILE A 164 -2.77 -15.72 -5.94
N ASP A 165 -2.03 -16.83 -5.72
CA ASP A 165 -2.41 -17.79 -4.69
C ASP A 165 -1.68 -17.53 -3.38
N MET A 166 -2.40 -17.51 -2.27
CA MET A 166 -1.86 -17.44 -0.91
C MET A 166 -2.69 -18.26 0.07
N GLU A 167 -2.16 -18.48 1.28
CA GLU A 167 -2.92 -19.10 2.37
C GLU A 167 -4.00 -18.12 2.86
N LEU A 168 -5.25 -18.58 2.86
CA LEU A 168 -6.42 -17.77 3.25
C LEU A 168 -7.42 -18.65 4.02
N PRO A 169 -8.28 -18.05 4.87
CA PRO A 169 -9.38 -18.79 5.49
C PRO A 169 -10.30 -19.42 4.44
N VAL A 170 -10.74 -20.64 4.68
CA VAL A 170 -11.72 -21.32 3.82
C VAL A 170 -13.09 -20.72 4.05
N LEU A 171 -13.81 -20.40 2.99
CA LEU A 171 -15.20 -19.94 3.07
C LEU A 171 -16.15 -21.14 3.27
N ASP A 172 -17.13 -20.98 4.15
CA ASP A 172 -18.20 -21.97 4.32
C ASP A 172 -19.24 -21.90 3.18
N GLY A 173 -20.24 -22.75 3.22
CA GLY A 173 -21.32 -22.80 2.23
C GLY A 173 -22.19 -21.51 2.13
N SER A 174 -22.02 -20.55 3.06
CA SER A 174 -22.67 -19.23 3.05
C SER A 174 -21.70 -18.12 2.59
N GLY A 175 -20.46 -18.46 2.22
CA GLY A 175 -19.44 -17.49 1.83
C GLY A 175 -18.74 -16.79 2.99
N LYS A 176 -18.89 -17.28 4.23
CA LYS A 176 -18.22 -16.70 5.40
C LYS A 176 -16.89 -17.40 5.67
N PRO A 177 -15.84 -16.63 6.06
CA PRO A 177 -14.56 -17.20 6.45
C PRO A 177 -14.67 -18.15 7.66
N THR A 178 -13.93 -19.24 7.61
CA THR A 178 -13.81 -20.22 8.72
C THR A 178 -12.41 -20.15 9.36
N ALA A 179 -12.20 -20.88 10.45
CA ALA A 179 -10.88 -21.01 11.07
C ALA A 179 -9.91 -21.93 10.28
N ALA A 180 -10.41 -22.71 9.34
CA ALA A 180 -9.57 -23.55 8.47
C ALA A 180 -8.92 -22.67 7.40
N THR A 181 -7.65 -22.96 7.06
CA THR A 181 -6.93 -22.26 5.99
C THR A 181 -6.59 -23.18 4.84
N ALA A 182 -6.52 -22.64 3.65
CA ALA A 182 -6.06 -23.35 2.46
C ALA A 182 -5.44 -22.36 1.48
N ARG A 183 -4.65 -22.88 0.53
CA ARG A 183 -4.15 -22.09 -0.58
C ARG A 183 -5.31 -21.74 -1.50
N GLN A 184 -5.58 -20.46 -1.65
CA GLN A 184 -6.68 -19.92 -2.44
C GLN A 184 -6.22 -18.68 -3.20
N THR A 185 -6.95 -18.36 -4.26
CA THR A 185 -6.70 -17.18 -5.09
C THR A 185 -7.23 -15.92 -4.40
N ILE A 186 -6.41 -14.84 -4.43
CA ILE A 186 -6.78 -13.49 -4.02
C ILE A 186 -6.53 -12.52 -5.17
N GLY A 187 -7.51 -11.67 -5.43
CA GLY A 187 -7.37 -10.58 -6.40
C GLY A 187 -6.60 -9.39 -5.83
N MET A 188 -5.92 -8.69 -6.68
CA MET A 188 -5.24 -7.43 -6.38
C MET A 188 -5.70 -6.35 -7.34
N SER A 189 -6.19 -5.24 -6.82
CA SER A 189 -6.63 -4.06 -7.56
C SER A 189 -6.21 -2.80 -6.80
N HIS A 190 -6.06 -1.69 -7.50
CA HIS A 190 -5.97 -0.41 -6.80
C HIS A 190 -7.31 -0.03 -6.15
N PHE A 191 -8.43 -0.42 -6.76
CA PHE A 191 -9.77 -0.07 -6.30
C PHE A 191 -10.38 -1.19 -5.46
N SER A 192 -11.19 -0.81 -4.48
CA SER A 192 -12.13 -1.72 -3.84
C SER A 192 -13.21 -2.16 -4.83
N ARG A 193 -14.05 -3.12 -4.44
CA ARG A 193 -15.18 -3.54 -5.29
C ARG A 193 -16.12 -2.38 -5.61
N LEU A 194 -16.77 -2.43 -6.75
CA LEU A 194 -17.69 -1.39 -7.20
C LEU A 194 -18.78 -1.09 -6.16
N SER A 195 -19.30 -2.11 -5.50
CA SER A 195 -20.30 -1.96 -4.43
C SER A 195 -19.77 -1.19 -3.23
N ALA A 196 -18.52 -1.46 -2.83
CA ALA A 196 -17.86 -0.78 -1.71
C ALA A 196 -17.44 0.65 -2.08
N LEU A 197 -16.96 0.87 -3.30
CA LEU A 197 -16.68 2.22 -3.80
C LEU A 197 -17.91 3.12 -3.67
N ALA A 198 -19.14 2.56 -3.81
CA ALA A 198 -20.38 3.25 -3.63
C ALA A 198 -20.58 3.82 -2.24
N GLU A 199 -20.25 3.07 -1.28
CA GLU A 199 -20.41 3.43 0.13
C GLU A 199 -19.29 4.37 0.60
N GLU A 200 -18.06 4.17 0.11
CA GLU A 200 -16.87 4.93 0.51
C GLU A 200 -16.90 6.39 0.05
N HIS A 201 -17.42 6.66 -1.14
CA HIS A 201 -17.42 8.00 -1.74
C HIS A 201 -18.74 8.78 -1.60
N GLY A 202 -19.75 8.19 -0.94
CA GLY A 202 -21.06 8.80 -0.76
C GLY A 202 -21.79 9.07 -2.09
N ASN A 203 -22.82 9.92 -2.06
CA ASN A 203 -23.67 10.24 -3.22
C ASN A 203 -22.98 11.10 -4.30
N TRP A 204 -21.82 10.69 -4.81
CA TRP A 204 -21.13 11.37 -5.90
C TRP A 204 -21.13 10.52 -7.18
N PRO A 205 -22.27 10.40 -7.88
CA PRO A 205 -22.43 9.51 -9.04
C PRO A 205 -21.47 9.83 -10.19
N GLU A 206 -21.05 11.08 -10.33
CA GLU A 206 -20.19 11.51 -11.43
C GLU A 206 -18.76 10.98 -11.35
N ASN A 207 -18.26 10.69 -10.16
CA ASN A 207 -16.91 10.14 -9.97
C ASN A 207 -16.85 8.62 -10.10
N TRP A 208 -17.96 7.94 -9.94
CA TRP A 208 -18.13 6.49 -10.03
C TRP A 208 -17.90 5.96 -11.42
N ASN A 209 -18.53 6.60 -12.42
CA ASN A 209 -18.45 6.19 -13.82
C ASN A 209 -17.01 6.21 -14.36
N LYS A 210 -16.11 6.93 -13.70
CA LYS A 210 -14.69 6.99 -14.13
C LYS A 210 -13.91 5.73 -13.77
N PHE A 211 -14.33 4.99 -12.78
CA PHE A 211 -13.62 3.82 -12.25
C PHE A 211 -14.41 2.53 -12.38
N ALA A 212 -15.68 2.62 -12.81
CA ALA A 212 -16.54 1.44 -12.95
C ALA A 212 -15.95 0.37 -13.89
N ASP A 213 -15.25 0.81 -14.95
CA ASP A 213 -14.64 -0.08 -15.94
C ASP A 213 -13.35 -0.75 -15.43
N VAL A 214 -12.78 -0.25 -14.33
CA VAL A 214 -11.51 -0.77 -13.76
C VAL A 214 -11.67 -1.33 -12.34
N ALA A 215 -12.85 -1.13 -11.72
CA ALA A 215 -13.15 -1.72 -10.43
C ALA A 215 -13.27 -3.25 -10.57
N PRO A 216 -12.70 -4.02 -9.62
CA PRO A 216 -12.75 -5.47 -9.72
C PRO A 216 -14.18 -5.99 -9.54
N THR A 217 -14.53 -7.01 -10.32
CA THR A 217 -15.81 -7.71 -10.26
C THR A 217 -15.75 -9.02 -9.48
N THR A 218 -14.57 -9.39 -8.96
CA THR A 218 -14.40 -10.60 -8.15
C THR A 218 -15.26 -10.53 -6.88
N GLU A 219 -15.89 -11.63 -6.52
CA GLU A 219 -16.61 -11.79 -5.24
C GLU A 219 -15.73 -12.51 -4.19
N GLY A 220 -14.53 -12.98 -4.59
CA GLY A 220 -13.57 -13.66 -3.72
C GLY A 220 -12.72 -12.70 -2.89
N TRP A 221 -11.60 -13.17 -2.38
CA TRP A 221 -10.65 -12.37 -1.61
C TRP A 221 -10.05 -11.23 -2.46
N LEU A 222 -9.84 -10.06 -1.85
CA LEU A 222 -9.31 -8.88 -2.55
C LEU A 222 -8.35 -8.06 -1.68
N LEU A 223 -7.19 -7.70 -2.23
CA LEU A 223 -6.31 -6.64 -1.73
C LEU A 223 -6.53 -5.37 -2.54
N TYR A 224 -6.63 -4.22 -1.87
CA TYR A 224 -6.85 -2.95 -2.55
C TYR A 224 -6.17 -1.76 -1.84
N GLY A 225 -6.17 -0.59 -2.47
CA GLY A 225 -5.67 0.69 -1.95
C GLY A 225 -6.69 1.82 -2.08
N HIS A 226 -6.28 2.96 -2.63
CA HIS A 226 -7.10 4.09 -3.07
C HIS A 226 -7.78 4.93 -1.99
N THR A 227 -8.33 4.32 -0.95
CA THR A 227 -9.24 5.02 -0.01
C THR A 227 -8.52 5.88 1.01
N HIS A 228 -7.23 5.71 1.18
CA HIS A 228 -6.44 6.39 2.22
C HIS A 228 -7.05 6.28 3.62
N GLN A 229 -7.77 5.22 3.92
CA GLN A 229 -8.29 4.98 5.26
C GLN A 229 -7.14 4.68 6.23
N GLY A 230 -7.29 5.09 7.49
CA GLY A 230 -6.30 4.84 8.53
C GLY A 230 -6.44 3.47 9.21
N ILE A 231 -7.21 2.56 8.62
CA ILE A 231 -7.47 1.21 9.10
C ILE A 231 -7.52 0.25 7.90
N PRO A 232 -7.13 -1.02 8.09
CA PRO A 232 -7.22 -2.03 7.02
C PRO A 232 -8.65 -2.41 6.65
N ASP A 233 -9.60 -2.15 7.55
CA ASP A 233 -10.99 -2.55 7.40
C ASP A 233 -11.73 -1.75 6.34
N GLY A 234 -12.35 -2.46 5.40
CA GLY A 234 -13.38 -1.93 4.50
C GLY A 234 -14.77 -2.41 4.92
N THR A 235 -15.79 -1.99 4.17
CA THR A 235 -17.18 -2.47 4.33
C THR A 235 -17.34 -3.94 3.89
N ASP A 236 -16.44 -4.43 3.06
CA ASP A 236 -16.42 -5.78 2.52
C ASP A 236 -15.55 -6.72 3.38
N PRO A 237 -16.14 -7.79 3.97
CA PRO A 237 -15.41 -8.70 4.85
C PRO A 237 -14.33 -9.54 4.16
N LEU A 238 -14.37 -9.69 2.82
CA LEU A 238 -13.42 -10.46 2.04
C LEU A 238 -12.33 -9.58 1.39
N SER A 239 -12.28 -8.30 1.74
CA SER A 239 -11.28 -7.39 1.21
C SER A 239 -10.51 -6.68 2.32
N VAL A 240 -9.26 -6.27 2.00
CA VAL A 240 -8.40 -5.53 2.92
C VAL A 240 -7.68 -4.42 2.17
N ASN A 241 -7.67 -3.24 2.78
CA ASN A 241 -6.88 -2.12 2.31
C ASN A 241 -5.42 -2.32 2.73
N VAL A 242 -4.51 -2.38 1.75
CA VAL A 242 -3.05 -2.50 1.96
C VAL A 242 -2.32 -1.16 1.80
N GLY A 243 -3.07 -0.06 1.72
CA GLY A 243 -2.49 1.29 1.62
C GLY A 243 -1.65 1.65 2.84
N LEU A 244 -0.59 2.42 2.62
CA LEU A 244 0.36 2.86 3.66
C LEU A 244 -0.32 3.50 4.88
N ASP A 245 -1.40 4.23 4.65
CA ASP A 245 -2.17 4.91 5.71
C ASP A 245 -2.82 3.95 6.71
N ALA A 246 -3.09 2.71 6.28
CA ALA A 246 -3.74 1.68 7.08
C ALA A 246 -2.75 0.80 7.88
N TRP A 247 -1.47 0.83 7.55
CA TRP A 247 -0.42 -0.05 8.07
C TRP A 247 0.79 0.72 8.60
N ASP A 248 0.57 1.87 9.24
CA ASP A 248 1.61 2.69 9.87
C ASP A 248 2.80 3.04 8.94
N PHE A 249 2.54 3.20 7.65
CA PHE A 249 3.54 3.43 6.58
C PHE A 249 4.49 2.25 6.32
N GLU A 250 4.12 1.05 6.70
CA GLU A 250 4.88 -0.17 6.43
C GLU A 250 4.16 -1.07 5.42
N PRO A 251 4.89 -1.77 4.53
CA PRO A 251 4.30 -2.84 3.71
C PRO A 251 3.81 -3.99 4.60
N VAL A 252 2.65 -4.53 4.28
CA VAL A 252 2.06 -5.66 4.99
C VAL A 252 2.50 -6.98 4.37
N SER A 253 2.94 -7.94 5.18
CA SER A 253 3.32 -9.27 4.71
C SER A 253 2.12 -10.19 4.49
N GLU A 254 2.29 -11.20 3.65
CA GLU A 254 1.31 -12.26 3.44
C GLU A 254 0.88 -12.92 4.78
N GLN A 255 1.81 -13.10 5.71
CA GLN A 255 1.51 -13.67 7.04
C GLN A 255 0.64 -12.74 7.89
N GLN A 256 0.89 -11.43 7.85
CA GLN A 256 0.05 -10.45 8.55
C GLN A 256 -1.35 -10.39 7.95
N LEU A 257 -1.47 -10.49 6.62
CA LEU A 257 -2.76 -10.57 5.94
C LEU A 257 -3.54 -11.82 6.34
N LEU A 258 -2.90 -12.98 6.36
CA LEU A 258 -3.53 -14.20 6.83
C LEU A 258 -4.02 -14.07 8.27
N ALA A 259 -3.19 -13.53 9.17
CA ALA A 259 -3.56 -13.30 10.56
C ALA A 259 -4.75 -12.33 10.68
N TRP A 260 -4.75 -11.26 9.87
CA TRP A 260 -5.83 -10.28 9.84
C TRP A 260 -7.16 -10.91 9.39
N PHE A 261 -7.17 -11.62 8.27
CA PHE A 261 -8.36 -12.32 7.78
C PHE A 261 -8.87 -13.38 8.78
N THR A 262 -7.98 -14.12 9.42
CA THR A 262 -8.34 -15.14 10.43
C THR A 262 -8.95 -14.51 11.69
N SER A 263 -8.45 -13.34 12.13
CA SER A 263 -8.99 -12.66 13.31
C SER A 263 -10.45 -12.23 13.14
N ARG A 264 -10.83 -11.83 11.93
CA ARG A 264 -12.21 -11.44 11.61
C ARG A 264 -13.19 -12.59 11.64
N CYS A 265 -12.72 -13.83 11.40
CA CYS A 265 -13.56 -15.01 11.54
C CYS A 265 -14.03 -15.23 12.98
N ALA A 266 -13.18 -14.90 13.96
CA ALA A 266 -13.48 -15.08 15.38
C ALA A 266 -14.50 -14.04 15.90
N ASP A 267 -14.50 -12.82 15.37
CA ASP A 267 -15.40 -11.74 15.82
C ASP A 267 -16.83 -11.88 15.28
N GLN A 268 -17.03 -12.56 14.15
CA GLN A 268 -18.35 -12.84 13.60
C GLN A 268 -19.07 -14.02 14.26
N SER A 269 -18.40 -14.72 15.18
CA SER A 269 -18.94 -15.88 15.91
C SER A 269 -19.52 -15.52 17.27
N LYS A 270 -19.53 -14.24 17.65
CA LYS A 270 -20.15 -13.68 18.88
C LYS A 270 -21.43 -12.93 18.58
#